data_50b6c68132c38316c756aca652cf35eb
#
_entry.id   50b6c68132c38316c756aca652cf35eb
#
_cell.length_a   1.000
_cell.length_b   1.000
_cell.length_c   1.000
_cell.angle_alpha   90.00
_cell.angle_beta   90.00
_cell.angle_gamma   90.00
#
_symmetry.space_group_name_H-M   'P 1'
#
loop_
_entity.id
_entity.type
_entity.pdbx_description
1 polymer ?
#
loop_
_entity_poly.entity_id
_entity_poly.type
_entity_poly.pdbx_seq_one_letter_code
_entity_poly.pdbx_strand_id
1 'polypeptide(L)'
;MAEPPVIDIDMDAFWQDPYPALADLRASAPVAFVPQLDGIVMTRRNDISVWEKRIDVFSSEQPGGLMTRLMGQNMMRHDGAPHATQRRQVQPAVSPRTVGRHWREAFRDAARVILKDLSSRRSADLCVEYAMLLSGEALRLITGLEAVSAREMDAHSQAMIDGIANYAGDPEIEARCLASVAALDAAIDERIARFESAPTDTDSLAGNSMIAVLTRCGAPHDQIRANVKLAISGGQNEPRDAIAGAIWALLSHPDQLALALDGSVGWDRVFEEYVRWMSPIGMSPRRIAADARVAGTDITAGGRAFLMFSAANRDPAHFDDPDRFDVRRDTRKHIAFGAGPHFCAGAFAARALVADVALPMIFDRLPALRLDPDHTVVFRGWAFRGPVTMHACWH
;
A
#
# COMPACT_ATOMS: atom_id res chain seq x y z
N MET A 1 -31.46 -13.27 -17.15
CA MET A 1 -30.41 -12.95 -16.17
C MET A 1 -29.09 -13.03 -16.94
N ALA A 2 -28.27 -11.98 -16.88
CA ALA A 2 -27.00 -11.97 -17.61
C ALA A 2 -25.89 -12.39 -16.62
N GLU A 3 -25.40 -13.62 -16.79
CA GLU A 3 -24.23 -14.10 -16.07
C GLU A 3 -22.99 -13.26 -16.43
N PRO A 4 -21.98 -13.18 -15.53
CA PRO A 4 -20.74 -12.49 -15.86
C PRO A 4 -20.08 -13.15 -17.09
N PRO A 5 -19.70 -12.36 -18.10
CA PRO A 5 -18.93 -12.91 -19.21
C PRO A 5 -17.61 -13.49 -18.68
N VAL A 6 -17.21 -14.63 -19.23
CA VAL A 6 -15.93 -15.28 -18.94
C VAL A 6 -14.88 -14.70 -19.88
N ILE A 7 -13.86 -14.10 -19.31
CA ILE A 7 -12.77 -13.45 -20.07
C ILE A 7 -11.43 -14.03 -19.62
N ASP A 8 -10.72 -14.63 -20.57
CA ASP A 8 -9.35 -15.09 -20.34
C ASP A 8 -8.35 -13.93 -20.46
N ILE A 9 -7.37 -13.92 -19.58
CA ILE A 9 -6.25 -12.95 -19.62
C ILE A 9 -4.92 -13.70 -19.69
N ASP A 10 -3.96 -13.11 -20.40
CA ASP A 10 -2.56 -13.55 -20.34
C ASP A 10 -1.93 -13.09 -19.03
N MET A 11 -1.67 -14.01 -18.11
CA MET A 11 -1.15 -13.70 -16.78
C MET A 11 0.27 -13.18 -16.82
N ASP A 12 1.10 -13.60 -17.75
CA ASP A 12 2.49 -13.12 -17.86
C ASP A 12 2.51 -11.66 -18.33
N ALA A 13 1.72 -11.34 -19.36
CA ALA A 13 1.53 -9.98 -19.82
C ALA A 13 0.88 -9.10 -18.73
N PHE A 14 -0.13 -9.62 -18.03
CA PHE A 14 -0.84 -8.93 -16.94
C PHE A 14 0.06 -8.66 -15.73
N TRP A 15 1.01 -9.56 -15.46
CA TRP A 15 2.01 -9.36 -14.41
C TRP A 15 3.03 -8.27 -14.77
N GLN A 16 3.40 -8.17 -16.05
CA GLN A 16 4.32 -7.15 -16.53
C GLN A 16 3.65 -5.78 -16.63
N ASP A 17 2.48 -5.73 -17.28
CA ASP A 17 1.67 -4.51 -17.45
C ASP A 17 0.18 -4.83 -17.47
N PRO A 18 -0.56 -4.59 -16.36
CA PRO A 18 -1.98 -4.90 -16.27
C PRO A 18 -2.88 -3.92 -17.01
N TYR A 19 -2.41 -2.72 -17.33
CA TYR A 19 -3.28 -1.62 -17.78
C TYR A 19 -3.96 -1.88 -19.14
N PRO A 20 -3.32 -2.45 -20.16
CA PRO A 20 -3.99 -2.76 -21.42
C PRO A 20 -5.19 -3.71 -21.22
N ALA A 21 -4.98 -4.84 -20.54
CA ALA A 21 -6.04 -5.80 -20.26
C ALA A 21 -7.17 -5.19 -19.39
N LEU A 22 -6.82 -4.36 -18.42
CA LEU A 22 -7.80 -3.65 -17.60
C LEU A 22 -8.59 -2.59 -18.37
N ALA A 23 -7.98 -1.95 -19.36
CA ALA A 23 -8.68 -1.02 -20.25
C ALA A 23 -9.70 -1.74 -21.14
N ASP A 24 -9.32 -2.87 -21.69
CA ASP A 24 -10.20 -3.73 -22.51
C ASP A 24 -11.37 -4.27 -21.68
N LEU A 25 -11.11 -4.79 -20.48
CA LEU A 25 -12.15 -5.24 -19.55
C LEU A 25 -13.11 -4.10 -19.19
N ARG A 26 -12.58 -2.91 -18.86
CA ARG A 26 -13.41 -1.75 -18.50
C ARG A 26 -14.31 -1.32 -19.65
N ALA A 27 -13.84 -1.40 -20.87
CA ALA A 27 -14.58 -1.00 -22.06
C ALA A 27 -15.66 -2.01 -22.45
N SER A 28 -15.32 -3.31 -22.49
CA SER A 28 -16.16 -4.37 -23.06
C SER A 28 -16.94 -5.19 -22.02
N ALA A 29 -16.34 -5.48 -20.87
CA ALA A 29 -16.87 -6.36 -19.82
C ALA A 29 -16.47 -5.88 -18.42
N PRO A 30 -17.03 -4.74 -17.95
CA PRO A 30 -16.59 -4.07 -16.72
C PRO A 30 -16.79 -4.89 -15.45
N VAL A 31 -17.63 -5.91 -15.52
CA VAL A 31 -17.85 -6.95 -14.50
C VAL A 31 -17.74 -8.29 -15.22
N ALA A 32 -16.66 -9.02 -15.02
CA ALA A 32 -16.36 -10.26 -15.71
C ALA A 32 -15.80 -11.31 -14.75
N PHE A 33 -16.03 -12.58 -15.04
CA PHE A 33 -15.32 -13.68 -14.39
C PHE A 33 -14.01 -13.93 -15.15
N VAL A 34 -12.89 -13.90 -14.42
CA VAL A 34 -11.55 -14.17 -14.96
C VAL A 34 -11.04 -15.47 -14.37
N PRO A 35 -11.01 -16.57 -15.18
CA PRO A 35 -10.65 -17.90 -14.68
C PRO A 35 -9.26 -17.96 -14.04
N GLN A 36 -8.28 -17.25 -14.60
CA GLN A 36 -6.91 -17.22 -14.10
C GLN A 36 -6.80 -16.60 -12.68
N LEU A 37 -7.77 -15.75 -12.31
CA LEU A 37 -7.86 -15.14 -10.96
C LEU A 37 -8.86 -15.90 -10.07
N ASP A 38 -9.62 -16.83 -10.63
CA ASP A 38 -10.72 -17.52 -9.98
C ASP A 38 -11.66 -16.54 -9.27
N GLY A 39 -12.15 -15.53 -9.99
CA GLY A 39 -13.01 -14.50 -9.40
C GLY A 39 -13.57 -13.46 -10.35
N ILE A 40 -14.53 -12.71 -9.84
CA ILE A 40 -15.13 -11.58 -10.53
C ILE A 40 -14.20 -10.39 -10.49
N VAL A 41 -13.91 -9.80 -11.62
CA VAL A 41 -13.15 -8.55 -11.74
C VAL A 41 -14.09 -7.38 -11.99
N MET A 42 -13.97 -6.31 -11.21
CA MET A 42 -14.72 -5.06 -11.38
C MET A 42 -13.75 -3.94 -11.74
N THR A 43 -14.01 -3.21 -12.83
CA THR A 43 -13.02 -2.27 -13.41
C THR A 43 -13.48 -0.81 -13.47
N ARG A 44 -14.78 -0.52 -13.47
CA ARG A 44 -15.30 0.86 -13.53
C ARG A 44 -15.28 1.52 -12.16
N ARG A 45 -14.79 2.76 -12.13
CA ARG A 45 -14.65 3.54 -10.89
C ARG A 45 -15.97 3.72 -10.14
N ASN A 46 -17.06 4.03 -10.84
CA ASN A 46 -18.35 4.25 -10.20
C ASN A 46 -18.89 2.98 -9.53
N ASP A 47 -18.77 1.84 -10.22
CA ASP A 47 -19.24 0.56 -9.68
C ASP A 47 -18.44 0.21 -8.42
N ILE A 48 -17.11 0.32 -8.48
CA ILE A 48 -16.26 0.06 -7.31
C ILE A 48 -16.60 0.99 -6.16
N SER A 49 -16.76 2.30 -6.40
CA SER A 49 -17.05 3.27 -5.33
C SER A 49 -18.41 3.06 -4.65
N VAL A 50 -19.38 2.50 -5.36
CA VAL A 50 -20.69 2.13 -4.80
C VAL A 50 -20.58 0.81 -4.02
N TRP A 51 -20.02 -0.22 -4.67
CA TRP A 51 -20.08 -1.59 -4.16
C TRP A 51 -19.05 -1.88 -3.07
N GLU A 52 -17.94 -1.14 -2.99
CA GLU A 52 -17.01 -1.24 -1.87
C GLU A 52 -17.63 -0.88 -0.52
N LYS A 53 -18.72 -0.11 -0.52
CA LYS A 53 -19.48 0.26 0.68
C LYS A 53 -20.53 -0.78 1.08
N ARG A 54 -20.83 -1.71 0.18
CA ARG A 54 -21.83 -2.76 0.39
C ARG A 54 -21.16 -4.01 0.97
N ILE A 55 -20.74 -3.90 2.23
CA ILE A 55 -20.10 -5.01 2.99
C ILE A 55 -21.02 -6.22 3.16
N ASP A 56 -22.32 -6.03 3.03
CA ASP A 56 -23.35 -7.08 3.01
C ASP A 56 -23.27 -7.94 1.73
N VAL A 57 -22.72 -7.40 0.65
CA VAL A 57 -22.51 -8.10 -0.63
C VAL A 57 -21.03 -8.42 -0.86
N PHE A 58 -20.15 -7.43 -0.73
CA PHE A 58 -18.70 -7.55 -0.94
C PHE A 58 -17.97 -7.45 0.39
N SER A 59 -17.94 -8.55 1.13
CA SER A 59 -17.36 -8.64 2.45
C SER A 59 -15.83 -8.71 2.42
N SER A 60 -15.17 -8.01 3.33
CA SER A 60 -13.74 -8.14 3.61
C SER A 60 -13.41 -9.38 4.44
N GLU A 61 -14.41 -9.97 5.09
CA GLU A 61 -14.25 -11.21 5.85
C GLU A 61 -13.96 -12.38 4.91
N GLN A 62 -12.85 -13.07 5.16
CA GLN A 62 -12.42 -14.25 4.42
C GLN A 62 -12.15 -15.39 5.41
N PRO A 63 -13.19 -16.09 5.87
CA PRO A 63 -13.04 -17.22 6.79
C PRO A 63 -12.09 -18.27 6.17
N GLY A 64 -11.07 -18.69 6.95
CA GLY A 64 -10.06 -19.64 6.47
C GLY A 64 -9.07 -19.08 5.44
N GLY A 65 -9.15 -17.79 5.10
CA GLY A 65 -8.20 -17.15 4.19
C GLY A 65 -6.77 -17.15 4.73
N LEU A 66 -5.77 -17.17 3.81
CA LEU A 66 -4.35 -17.27 4.15
C LEU A 66 -3.90 -16.18 5.14
N MET A 67 -4.34 -14.94 4.97
CA MET A 67 -3.99 -13.85 5.89
C MET A 67 -4.42 -14.15 7.32
N THR A 68 -5.67 -14.56 7.54
CA THR A 68 -6.19 -14.88 8.87
C THR A 68 -5.48 -16.08 9.47
N ARG A 69 -5.22 -17.12 8.66
CA ARG A 69 -4.54 -18.33 9.10
C ARG A 69 -3.09 -18.07 9.51
N LEU A 70 -2.36 -17.28 8.74
CA LEU A 70 -0.92 -17.05 8.95
C LEU A 70 -0.63 -15.91 9.92
N MET A 71 -1.41 -14.83 9.87
CA MET A 71 -1.09 -13.58 10.60
C MET A 71 -2.05 -13.29 11.76
N GLY A 72 -3.15 -14.04 11.87
CA GLY A 72 -4.24 -13.79 12.83
C GLY A 72 -5.34 -12.89 12.29
N GLN A 73 -6.45 -12.84 13.01
CA GLN A 73 -7.63 -12.05 12.66
C GLN A 73 -7.37 -10.57 12.95
N ASN A 74 -7.30 -9.74 11.93
CA ASN A 74 -7.00 -8.32 12.00
C ASN A 74 -8.17 -7.45 11.50
N MET A 75 -8.10 -6.13 11.68
CA MET A 75 -9.18 -5.21 11.33
C MET A 75 -9.56 -5.25 9.84
N MET A 76 -8.63 -5.55 8.93
CA MET A 76 -8.93 -5.62 7.50
C MET A 76 -9.79 -6.85 7.14
N ARG A 77 -9.82 -7.87 7.99
CA ARG A 77 -10.62 -9.10 7.84
C ARG A 77 -11.85 -9.12 8.74
N HIS A 78 -12.30 -7.93 9.16
CA HIS A 78 -13.58 -7.70 9.83
C HIS A 78 -14.42 -6.72 9.02
N ASP A 79 -15.74 -6.83 9.12
CA ASP A 79 -16.70 -5.85 8.64
C ASP A 79 -17.54 -5.28 9.79
N GLY A 80 -18.30 -4.23 9.53
CA GLY A 80 -19.26 -3.66 10.48
C GLY A 80 -18.65 -3.18 11.80
N ALA A 81 -19.28 -3.55 12.92
CA ALA A 81 -18.92 -3.08 14.25
C ALA A 81 -17.52 -3.55 14.74
N PRO A 82 -17.11 -4.81 14.52
CA PRO A 82 -15.75 -5.25 14.85
C PRO A 82 -14.67 -4.45 14.13
N HIS A 83 -14.82 -4.25 12.80
CA HIS A 83 -13.92 -3.39 12.02
C HIS A 83 -13.86 -1.98 12.59
N ALA A 84 -15.03 -1.35 12.78
CA ALA A 84 -15.11 0.02 13.26
C ALA A 84 -14.48 0.21 14.65
N THR A 85 -14.58 -0.80 15.51
CA THR A 85 -13.97 -0.78 16.85
C THR A 85 -12.45 -0.84 16.76
N GLN A 86 -11.89 -1.81 16.06
CA GLN A 86 -10.43 -1.92 15.90
C GLN A 86 -9.84 -0.72 15.15
N ARG A 87 -10.58 -0.22 14.14
CA ARG A 87 -10.19 0.98 13.41
C ARG A 87 -10.07 2.20 14.32
N ARG A 88 -11.02 2.42 15.23
CA ARG A 88 -10.94 3.51 16.22
C ARG A 88 -9.78 3.34 17.19
N GLN A 89 -9.43 2.11 17.57
CA GLN A 89 -8.30 1.83 18.45
C GLN A 89 -6.95 2.13 17.78
N VAL A 90 -6.80 1.85 16.50
CA VAL A 90 -5.57 2.10 15.73
C VAL A 90 -5.43 3.58 15.32
N GLN A 91 -6.54 4.25 15.07
CA GLN A 91 -6.60 5.59 14.49
C GLN A 91 -5.73 6.64 15.20
N PRO A 92 -5.58 6.67 16.55
CA PRO A 92 -4.71 7.65 17.21
C PRO A 92 -3.25 7.58 16.75
N ALA A 93 -2.72 6.39 16.44
CA ALA A 93 -1.33 6.24 15.98
C ALA A 93 -1.08 6.83 14.58
N VAL A 94 -2.10 6.84 13.71
CA VAL A 94 -2.00 7.26 12.30
C VAL A 94 -2.89 8.46 11.95
N SER A 95 -3.41 9.16 12.96
CA SER A 95 -4.27 10.33 12.77
C SER A 95 -3.50 11.49 12.13
N PRO A 96 -4.17 12.40 11.39
CA PRO A 96 -3.54 13.61 10.85
C PRO A 96 -2.78 14.42 11.92
N ARG A 97 -3.33 14.50 13.14
CA ARG A 97 -2.71 15.19 14.26
C ARG A 97 -1.40 14.53 14.66
N THR A 98 -1.40 13.22 14.88
CA THR A 98 -0.20 12.46 15.29
C THR A 98 0.86 12.48 14.20
N VAL A 99 0.45 12.29 12.95
CA VAL A 99 1.35 12.38 11.79
C VAL A 99 2.01 13.75 11.70
N GLY A 100 1.23 14.83 11.78
CA GLY A 100 1.77 16.19 11.71
C GLY A 100 2.65 16.59 12.89
N ARG A 101 2.34 16.08 14.10
CA ARG A 101 3.00 16.47 15.35
C ARG A 101 4.26 15.65 15.65
N HIS A 102 4.26 14.37 15.27
CA HIS A 102 5.29 13.40 15.65
C HIS A 102 6.00 12.77 14.46
N TRP A 103 5.25 12.18 13.52
CA TRP A 103 5.86 11.33 12.49
C TRP A 103 6.60 12.11 11.43
N ARG A 104 6.06 13.25 10.97
CA ARG A 104 6.66 14.01 9.87
C ARG A 104 8.11 14.39 10.14
N GLU A 105 8.43 14.89 11.33
CA GLU A 105 9.82 15.28 11.66
C GLU A 105 10.69 14.04 11.87
N ALA A 106 10.18 13.00 12.50
CA ALA A 106 10.90 11.73 12.64
C ALA A 106 11.23 11.09 11.28
N PHE A 107 10.32 11.17 10.31
CA PHE A 107 10.58 10.74 8.93
C PHE A 107 11.66 11.59 8.26
N ARG A 108 11.67 12.91 8.51
CA ARG A 108 12.73 13.79 8.00
C ARG A 108 14.09 13.43 8.57
N ASP A 109 14.15 13.12 9.85
CA ASP A 109 15.40 12.70 10.50
C ASP A 109 15.92 11.40 9.89
N ALA A 110 15.05 10.42 9.67
CA ALA A 110 15.40 9.18 8.99
C ALA A 110 15.90 9.45 7.55
N ALA A 111 15.19 10.28 6.80
CA ALA A 111 15.60 10.66 5.44
C ALA A 111 16.95 11.37 5.41
N ARG A 112 17.23 12.28 6.37
CA ARG A 112 18.53 12.97 6.49
C ARG A 112 19.69 12.00 6.66
N VAL A 113 19.49 10.96 7.51
CA VAL A 113 20.52 9.92 7.73
C VAL A 113 20.80 9.15 6.44
N ILE A 114 19.75 8.67 5.77
CA ILE A 114 19.89 7.90 4.53
C ILE A 114 20.52 8.77 3.41
N LEU A 115 20.05 9.99 3.22
CA LEU A 115 20.55 10.89 2.19
C LEU A 115 21.98 11.38 2.46
N LYS A 116 22.41 11.44 3.72
CA LYS A 116 23.81 11.72 4.06
C LYS A 116 24.75 10.65 3.51
N ASP A 117 24.38 9.38 3.64
CA ASP A 117 25.16 8.26 3.09
C ASP A 117 25.16 8.32 1.55
N LEU A 118 23.97 8.41 0.93
CA LEU A 118 23.84 8.49 -0.52
C LEU A 118 24.62 9.65 -1.14
N SER A 119 24.60 10.83 -0.52
CA SER A 119 25.29 12.01 -1.05
C SER A 119 26.82 11.89 -1.07
N SER A 120 27.40 10.92 -0.37
CA SER A 120 28.83 10.61 -0.43
C SER A 120 29.21 9.70 -1.62
N ARG A 121 28.22 9.19 -2.33
CA ARG A 121 28.33 8.24 -3.46
C ARG A 121 27.94 8.90 -4.76
N ARG A 122 28.07 8.20 -5.88
CA ARG A 122 27.76 8.71 -7.23
C ARG A 122 26.53 8.03 -7.86
N SER A 123 26.16 6.87 -7.34
CA SER A 123 25.04 6.09 -7.83
C SER A 123 24.52 5.16 -6.73
N ALA A 124 23.29 4.71 -6.88
CA ALA A 124 22.65 3.71 -6.03
C ALA A 124 21.45 3.06 -6.72
N ASP A 125 21.01 1.92 -6.21
CA ASP A 125 19.64 1.42 -6.40
C ASP A 125 18.71 2.11 -5.40
N LEU A 126 17.94 3.09 -5.87
CA LEU A 126 17.06 3.88 -5.01
C LEU A 126 15.85 3.09 -4.48
N CYS A 127 15.49 1.95 -5.09
CA CYS A 127 14.46 1.06 -4.51
C CYS A 127 14.93 0.51 -3.15
N VAL A 128 16.17 0.03 -3.09
CA VAL A 128 16.72 -0.67 -1.93
C VAL A 128 17.40 0.30 -0.95
N GLU A 129 18.08 1.31 -1.46
CA GLU A 129 18.99 2.15 -0.67
C GLU A 129 18.37 3.47 -0.23
N TYR A 130 17.19 3.82 -0.76
CA TYR A 130 16.42 4.97 -0.32
C TYR A 130 14.99 4.61 0.07
N ALA A 131 14.19 4.16 -0.90
CA ALA A 131 12.75 3.97 -0.70
C ALA A 131 12.44 2.89 0.34
N MET A 132 13.08 1.72 0.25
CA MET A 132 12.92 0.62 1.20
C MET A 132 13.37 1.01 2.60
N LEU A 133 14.55 1.65 2.72
CA LEU A 133 15.06 2.05 4.03
C LEU A 133 14.17 3.10 4.69
N LEU A 134 13.72 4.11 3.93
CA LEU A 134 12.88 5.17 4.48
C LEU A 134 11.48 4.65 4.85
N SER A 135 10.89 3.78 4.04
CA SER A 135 9.63 3.13 4.37
C SER A 135 9.76 2.26 5.63
N GLY A 136 10.84 1.47 5.74
CA GLY A 136 11.10 0.63 6.90
C GLY A 136 11.32 1.42 8.20
N GLU A 137 12.07 2.52 8.14
CA GLU A 137 12.25 3.42 9.28
C GLU A 137 10.92 4.05 9.73
N ALA A 138 10.12 4.53 8.78
CA ALA A 138 8.80 5.08 9.10
C ALA A 138 7.90 4.05 9.78
N LEU A 139 7.90 2.83 9.28
CA LEU A 139 7.07 1.75 9.82
C LEU A 139 7.56 1.29 11.20
N ARG A 140 8.89 1.21 11.40
CA ARG A 140 9.52 0.93 12.69
C ARG A 140 9.05 1.91 13.77
N LEU A 141 9.02 3.20 13.43
CA LEU A 141 8.55 4.26 14.31
C LEU A 141 7.04 4.16 14.60
N ILE A 142 6.22 4.06 13.55
CA ILE A 142 4.75 3.99 13.69
C ILE A 142 4.32 2.76 14.48
N THR A 143 4.94 1.60 14.27
CA THR A 143 4.59 0.37 14.99
C THR A 143 5.12 0.36 16.42
N GLY A 144 6.27 1.00 16.68
CA GLY A 144 6.98 0.98 17.95
C GLY A 144 7.97 -0.19 18.06
N LEU A 145 8.32 -0.83 16.95
CA LEU A 145 9.28 -1.96 16.88
C LEU A 145 10.71 -1.44 16.69
N GLU A 146 11.22 -0.70 17.64
CA GLU A 146 12.52 -0.03 17.55
C GLU A 146 13.71 -1.00 17.42
N ALA A 147 13.57 -2.23 17.90
CA ALA A 147 14.60 -3.27 17.82
C ALA A 147 14.68 -3.95 16.44
N VAL A 148 13.65 -3.81 15.60
CA VAL A 148 13.61 -4.36 14.24
C VAL A 148 14.17 -3.32 13.27
N SER A 149 15.22 -3.65 12.53
CA SER A 149 15.81 -2.73 11.54
C SER A 149 14.90 -2.55 10.32
N ALA A 150 15.12 -1.47 9.54
CA ALA A 150 14.36 -1.23 8.31
C ALA A 150 14.48 -2.39 7.30
N ARG A 151 15.64 -3.04 7.21
CA ARG A 151 15.86 -4.19 6.32
C ARG A 151 15.12 -5.44 6.81
N GLU A 152 15.13 -5.70 8.11
CA GLU A 152 14.34 -6.80 8.69
C GLU A 152 12.85 -6.53 8.54
N MET A 153 12.40 -5.28 8.69
CA MET A 153 11.01 -4.89 8.47
C MET A 153 10.54 -5.21 7.03
N ASP A 154 11.38 -4.90 6.04
CA ASP A 154 11.13 -5.23 4.63
C ASP A 154 11.11 -6.75 4.40
N ALA A 155 12.08 -7.48 4.94
CA ALA A 155 12.15 -8.93 4.82
C ALA A 155 10.92 -9.62 5.45
N HIS A 156 10.49 -9.19 6.64
CA HIS A 156 9.29 -9.70 7.29
C HIS A 156 8.02 -9.36 6.52
N SER A 157 7.91 -8.13 6.00
CA SER A 157 6.78 -7.73 5.15
C SER A 157 6.69 -8.60 3.91
N GLN A 158 7.81 -8.79 3.19
CA GLN A 158 7.85 -9.60 1.99
C GLN A 158 7.47 -11.06 2.27
N ALA A 159 8.02 -11.66 3.33
CA ALA A 159 7.68 -13.03 3.71
C ALA A 159 6.18 -13.20 4.04
N MET A 160 5.56 -12.22 4.69
CA MET A 160 4.11 -12.23 4.95
C MET A 160 3.30 -12.06 3.66
N ILE A 161 3.71 -11.20 2.74
CA ILE A 161 3.04 -11.00 1.45
C ILE A 161 3.13 -12.27 0.60
N ASP A 162 4.30 -12.89 0.51
CA ASP A 162 4.48 -14.16 -0.19
C ASP A 162 3.58 -15.24 0.41
N GLY A 163 3.51 -15.33 1.75
CA GLY A 163 2.66 -16.27 2.47
C GLY A 163 1.16 -16.09 2.18
N ILE A 164 0.66 -14.85 2.18
CA ILE A 164 -0.76 -14.58 1.90
C ILE A 164 -1.12 -14.73 0.41
N ALA A 165 -0.13 -14.75 -0.47
CA ALA A 165 -0.30 -15.02 -1.90
C ALA A 165 -0.01 -16.49 -2.27
N ASN A 166 0.37 -17.33 -1.32
CA ASN A 166 0.76 -18.73 -1.52
C ASN A 166 -0.45 -19.65 -1.75
N TYR A 167 -1.22 -19.39 -2.79
CA TYR A 167 -2.38 -20.23 -3.15
C TYR A 167 -1.96 -21.61 -3.70
N ALA A 168 -0.74 -21.74 -4.20
CA ALA A 168 -0.18 -23.02 -4.65
C ALA A 168 0.19 -23.95 -3.49
N GLY A 169 0.27 -23.44 -2.26
CA GLY A 169 0.59 -24.21 -1.07
C GLY A 169 2.06 -24.64 -0.99
N ASP A 170 2.99 -23.82 -1.50
CA ASP A 170 4.43 -24.06 -1.39
C ASP A 170 4.85 -24.06 0.09
N PRO A 171 5.37 -25.19 0.62
CA PRO A 171 5.69 -25.31 2.03
C PRO A 171 6.89 -24.44 2.46
N GLU A 172 7.80 -24.10 1.55
CA GLU A 172 8.95 -23.24 1.86
C GLU A 172 8.51 -21.79 2.04
N ILE A 173 7.56 -21.31 1.22
CA ILE A 173 6.98 -19.98 1.35
C ILE A 173 6.20 -19.91 2.68
N GLU A 174 5.39 -20.92 2.99
CA GLU A 174 4.64 -20.95 4.25
C GLU A 174 5.58 -20.97 5.45
N ALA A 175 6.64 -21.77 5.43
CA ALA A 175 7.61 -21.84 6.51
C ALA A 175 8.34 -20.50 6.74
N ARG A 176 8.76 -19.80 5.69
CA ARG A 176 9.37 -18.46 5.80
C ARG A 176 8.38 -17.44 6.39
N CYS A 177 7.11 -17.48 5.96
CA CYS A 177 6.08 -16.61 6.51
C CYS A 177 5.88 -16.88 8.01
N LEU A 178 5.74 -18.13 8.42
CA LEU A 178 5.54 -18.51 9.82
C LEU A 178 6.73 -18.13 10.70
N ALA A 179 7.97 -18.29 10.21
CA ALA A 179 9.17 -17.85 10.92
C ALA A 179 9.18 -16.33 11.13
N SER A 180 8.82 -15.55 10.09
CA SER A 180 8.69 -14.09 10.19
C SER A 180 7.59 -13.66 11.15
N VAL A 181 6.44 -14.33 11.11
CA VAL A 181 5.31 -14.08 12.04
C VAL A 181 5.74 -14.34 13.48
N ALA A 182 6.42 -15.46 13.76
CA ALA A 182 6.89 -15.80 15.10
C ALA A 182 7.91 -14.76 15.63
N ALA A 183 8.84 -14.31 14.80
CA ALA A 183 9.82 -13.29 15.17
C ALA A 183 9.14 -11.94 15.52
N LEU A 184 8.18 -11.53 14.68
CA LEU A 184 7.41 -10.31 14.94
C LEU A 184 6.53 -10.43 16.18
N ASP A 185 5.87 -11.57 16.40
CA ASP A 185 5.05 -11.77 17.60
C ASP A 185 5.90 -11.67 18.86
N ALA A 186 7.11 -12.24 18.88
CA ALA A 186 8.02 -12.11 20.02
C ALA A 186 8.46 -10.65 20.26
N ALA A 187 8.79 -9.90 19.20
CA ALA A 187 9.17 -8.48 19.31
C ALA A 187 7.99 -7.60 19.77
N ILE A 188 6.77 -7.90 19.32
CA ILE A 188 5.55 -7.20 19.73
C ILE A 188 5.28 -7.48 21.22
N ASP A 189 5.37 -8.73 21.67
CA ASP A 189 5.14 -9.12 23.08
C ASP A 189 6.12 -8.46 24.02
N GLU A 190 7.41 -8.44 23.66
CA GLU A 190 8.42 -7.73 24.43
C GLU A 190 8.07 -6.25 24.56
N ARG A 191 7.57 -5.63 23.48
CA ARG A 191 7.20 -4.22 23.50
C ARG A 191 5.95 -3.96 24.31
N ILE A 192 4.95 -4.82 24.25
CA ILE A 192 3.74 -4.76 25.10
C ILE A 192 4.15 -4.81 26.57
N ALA A 193 4.95 -5.81 26.97
CA ALA A 193 5.41 -5.97 28.34
C ALA A 193 6.16 -4.73 28.88
N ARG A 194 6.96 -4.06 28.05
CA ARG A 194 7.61 -2.80 28.40
C ARG A 194 6.61 -1.67 28.65
N PHE A 195 5.56 -1.54 27.83
CA PHE A 195 4.53 -0.51 28.02
C PHE A 195 3.65 -0.78 29.25
N GLU A 196 3.39 -2.04 29.57
CA GLU A 196 2.64 -2.43 30.77
C GLU A 196 3.44 -2.18 32.04
N SER A 197 4.77 -2.42 32.03
CA SER A 197 5.63 -2.23 33.20
C SER A 197 6.05 -0.78 33.45
N ALA A 198 6.16 0.02 32.41
CA ALA A 198 6.56 1.42 32.47
C ALA A 198 5.78 2.25 31.42
N PRO A 199 4.63 2.82 31.80
CA PRO A 199 3.83 3.64 30.90
C PRO A 199 4.66 4.79 30.32
N THR A 200 4.66 4.91 29.00
CA THR A 200 5.42 5.92 28.29
C THR A 200 4.60 7.22 28.17
N ASP A 201 5.28 8.37 28.20
CA ASP A 201 4.66 9.65 27.94
C ASP A 201 3.88 9.66 26.64
N THR A 202 2.60 10.01 26.71
CA THR A 202 1.68 10.06 25.57
C THR A 202 2.04 11.14 24.54
N ASP A 203 2.93 12.07 24.88
CA ASP A 203 3.40 13.12 23.97
C ASP A 203 4.76 12.76 23.30
N SER A 204 5.32 11.58 23.62
CA SER A 204 6.52 11.05 22.98
C SER A 204 6.23 10.27 21.69
N LEU A 205 7.25 10.07 20.83
CA LEU A 205 7.14 9.18 19.66
C LEU A 205 6.72 7.77 20.10
N ALA A 206 7.42 7.19 21.07
CA ALA A 206 7.14 5.84 21.56
C ALA A 206 5.70 5.69 22.09
N GLY A 207 5.19 6.68 22.83
CA GLY A 207 3.84 6.69 23.39
C GLY A 207 2.72 6.86 22.35
N ASN A 208 3.04 7.32 21.14
CA ASN A 208 2.13 7.45 20.03
C ASN A 208 2.25 6.29 19.03
N SER A 209 3.16 5.32 19.24
CA SER A 209 3.27 4.13 18.42
C SER A 209 2.02 3.26 18.49
N MET A 210 1.81 2.45 17.46
CA MET A 210 0.62 1.60 17.33
C MET A 210 0.53 0.61 18.51
N ILE A 211 1.64 -0.03 18.90
CA ILE A 211 1.67 -0.93 20.06
C ILE A 211 1.29 -0.19 21.34
N ALA A 212 1.88 0.98 21.59
CA ALA A 212 1.58 1.76 22.81
C ALA A 212 0.10 2.19 22.87
N VAL A 213 -0.45 2.64 21.74
CA VAL A 213 -1.86 3.08 21.63
C VAL A 213 -2.81 1.90 21.88
N LEU A 214 -2.53 0.75 21.25
CA LEU A 214 -3.36 -0.46 21.40
C LEU A 214 -3.28 -1.05 22.81
N THR A 215 -2.09 -1.11 23.41
CA THR A 215 -1.90 -1.56 24.80
C THR A 215 -2.66 -0.66 25.76
N ARG A 216 -2.51 0.66 25.62
CA ARG A 216 -3.17 1.66 26.48
C ARG A 216 -4.70 1.61 26.40
N CYS A 217 -5.28 1.25 25.26
CA CYS A 217 -6.74 1.09 25.13
C CYS A 217 -7.25 -0.30 25.54
N GLY A 218 -6.37 -1.17 26.08
CA GLY A 218 -6.73 -2.49 26.57
C GLY A 218 -7.09 -3.49 25.46
N ALA A 219 -6.52 -3.33 24.26
CA ALA A 219 -6.73 -4.29 23.18
C ALA A 219 -6.09 -5.65 23.57
N PRO A 220 -6.75 -6.79 23.26
CA PRO A 220 -6.17 -8.12 23.49
C PRO A 220 -4.83 -8.28 22.75
N HIS A 221 -3.88 -9.01 23.34
CA HIS A 221 -2.53 -9.16 22.76
C HIS A 221 -2.53 -9.81 21.37
N ASP A 222 -3.40 -10.78 21.14
CA ASP A 222 -3.60 -11.41 19.82
C ASP A 222 -4.11 -10.40 18.77
N GLN A 223 -5.02 -9.49 19.16
CA GLN A 223 -5.47 -8.41 18.31
C GLN A 223 -4.35 -7.39 18.04
N ILE A 224 -3.52 -7.07 19.03
CA ILE A 224 -2.36 -6.18 18.85
C ILE A 224 -1.40 -6.81 17.84
N ARG A 225 -1.00 -8.07 18.03
CA ARG A 225 -0.12 -8.81 17.11
C ARG A 225 -0.68 -8.82 15.69
N ALA A 226 -1.95 -9.17 15.52
CA ALA A 226 -2.57 -9.25 14.21
C ALA A 226 -2.61 -7.90 13.48
N ASN A 227 -2.96 -6.81 14.20
CA ASN A 227 -3.04 -5.47 13.60
C ASN A 227 -1.67 -4.83 13.35
N VAL A 228 -0.66 -5.10 14.18
CA VAL A 228 0.72 -4.66 13.93
C VAL A 228 1.31 -5.38 12.71
N LYS A 229 1.13 -6.71 12.60
CA LYS A 229 1.53 -7.46 11.40
C LYS A 229 0.80 -6.99 10.15
N LEU A 230 -0.48 -6.63 10.25
CA LEU A 230 -1.22 -6.00 9.16
C LEU A 230 -0.58 -4.66 8.76
N ALA A 231 -0.20 -3.82 9.73
CA ALA A 231 0.46 -2.55 9.43
C ALA A 231 1.81 -2.76 8.75
N ILE A 232 2.54 -3.83 9.10
CA ILE A 232 3.83 -4.16 8.47
C ILE A 232 3.62 -4.66 7.04
N SER A 233 2.75 -5.65 6.83
CA SER A 233 2.52 -6.23 5.51
C SER A 233 1.85 -5.28 4.51
N GLY A 234 1.11 -4.29 4.99
CA GLY A 234 0.41 -3.30 4.16
C GLY A 234 0.97 -1.86 4.31
N GLY A 235 2.14 -1.69 4.89
CA GLY A 235 2.73 -0.37 5.11
C GLY A 235 4.21 -0.29 4.79
N GLN A 236 4.84 -1.37 4.34
CA GLN A 236 6.23 -1.40 3.92
C GLN A 236 6.37 -1.24 2.41
N ASN A 237 5.69 -2.09 1.64
CA ASN A 237 5.89 -2.17 0.21
C ASN A 237 5.26 -0.99 -0.52
N GLU A 238 4.05 -0.58 -0.15
CA GLU A 238 3.32 0.46 -0.86
C GLU A 238 4.00 1.84 -0.77
N PRO A 239 4.48 2.31 0.39
CA PRO A 239 5.26 3.54 0.44
C PRO A 239 6.62 3.42 -0.25
N ARG A 240 7.32 2.27 -0.14
CA ARG A 240 8.55 2.00 -0.90
C ARG A 240 8.29 2.16 -2.40
N ASP A 241 7.26 1.48 -2.91
CA ASP A 241 6.92 1.47 -4.34
C ASP A 241 6.43 2.84 -4.80
N ALA A 242 5.75 3.59 -3.92
CA ALA A 242 5.33 4.95 -4.21
C ALA A 242 6.51 5.94 -4.23
N ILE A 243 7.46 5.84 -3.31
CA ILE A 243 8.67 6.68 -3.29
C ILE A 243 9.51 6.42 -4.55
N ALA A 244 9.90 5.17 -4.77
CA ALA A 244 10.75 4.80 -5.90
C ALA A 244 10.07 5.11 -7.24
N GLY A 245 8.81 4.74 -7.38
CA GLY A 245 8.08 4.95 -8.61
C GLY A 245 7.77 6.41 -8.92
N ALA A 246 7.48 7.24 -7.91
CA ALA A 246 7.28 8.67 -8.12
C ALA A 246 8.59 9.37 -8.55
N ILE A 247 9.73 8.99 -7.97
CA ILE A 247 11.04 9.45 -8.42
C ILE A 247 11.27 9.05 -9.89
N TRP A 248 11.03 7.78 -10.23
CA TRP A 248 11.14 7.30 -11.61
C TRP A 248 10.22 8.07 -12.57
N ALA A 249 8.96 8.27 -12.20
CA ALA A 249 8.00 9.00 -13.03
C ALA A 249 8.48 10.44 -13.33
N LEU A 250 8.98 11.14 -12.30
CA LEU A 250 9.51 12.49 -12.46
C LEU A 250 10.78 12.53 -13.30
N LEU A 251 11.72 11.60 -13.10
CA LEU A 251 12.95 11.54 -13.90
C LEU A 251 12.69 11.13 -15.35
N SER A 252 11.60 10.37 -15.60
CA SER A 252 11.16 9.99 -16.95
C SER A 252 10.33 11.10 -17.64
N HIS A 253 9.84 12.10 -16.89
CA HIS A 253 9.06 13.24 -17.40
C HIS A 253 9.67 14.56 -16.90
N PRO A 254 10.78 15.03 -17.49
CA PRO A 254 11.51 16.21 -17.01
C PRO A 254 10.69 17.50 -16.97
N ASP A 255 9.69 17.62 -17.84
CA ASP A 255 8.72 18.73 -17.84
C ASP A 255 7.84 18.73 -16.59
N GLN A 256 7.45 17.55 -16.10
CA GLN A 256 6.67 17.40 -14.87
C GLN A 256 7.54 17.63 -13.63
N LEU A 257 8.80 17.17 -13.67
CA LEU A 257 9.77 17.42 -12.60
C LEU A 257 10.04 18.92 -12.45
N ALA A 258 10.21 19.64 -13.54
CA ALA A 258 10.46 21.09 -13.53
C ALA A 258 9.36 21.86 -12.77
N LEU A 259 8.08 21.47 -12.94
CA LEU A 259 6.94 22.07 -12.24
C LEU A 259 6.95 21.84 -10.73
N ALA A 260 7.49 20.71 -10.29
CA ALA A 260 7.65 20.42 -8.87
C ALA A 260 8.84 21.20 -8.27
N LEU A 261 9.95 21.29 -9.01
CA LEU A 261 11.18 21.98 -8.56
C LEU A 261 11.02 23.50 -8.49
N ASP A 262 10.28 24.11 -9.43
CA ASP A 262 10.03 25.56 -9.43
C ASP A 262 8.87 25.96 -8.49
N GLY A 263 8.20 24.99 -7.86
CA GLY A 263 7.10 25.23 -6.93
C GLY A 263 5.75 25.54 -7.58
N SER A 264 5.64 25.45 -8.92
CA SER A 264 4.36 25.62 -9.64
C SER A 264 3.36 24.54 -9.29
N VAL A 265 3.85 23.35 -8.90
CA VAL A 265 3.06 22.21 -8.42
C VAL A 265 3.64 21.69 -7.11
N GLY A 266 2.80 21.54 -6.09
CA GLY A 266 3.24 20.98 -4.81
C GLY A 266 3.52 19.47 -4.89
N TRP A 267 4.43 18.99 -4.04
CA TRP A 267 4.79 17.57 -3.96
C TRP A 267 3.61 16.68 -3.59
N ASP A 268 2.62 17.21 -2.87
CA ASP A 268 1.36 16.55 -2.59
C ASP A 268 0.61 16.18 -3.87
N ARG A 269 0.55 17.09 -4.85
CA ARG A 269 -0.09 16.83 -6.13
C ARG A 269 0.69 15.81 -6.98
N VAL A 270 2.02 15.87 -6.93
CA VAL A 270 2.88 14.87 -7.57
C VAL A 270 2.56 13.48 -7.02
N PHE A 271 2.48 13.33 -5.69
CA PHE A 271 2.16 12.07 -5.06
C PHE A 271 0.75 11.58 -5.38
N GLU A 272 -0.27 12.44 -5.28
CA GLU A 272 -1.65 12.07 -5.61
C GLU A 272 -1.81 11.64 -7.07
N GLU A 273 -1.12 12.31 -8.02
CA GLU A 273 -1.13 11.89 -9.42
C GLU A 273 -0.37 10.57 -9.61
N TYR A 274 0.76 10.36 -8.93
CA TYR A 274 1.48 9.12 -9.02
C TYR A 274 0.63 7.94 -8.54
N VAL A 275 -0.01 8.05 -7.35
CA VAL A 275 -0.84 6.94 -6.83
C VAL A 275 -2.13 6.74 -7.64
N ARG A 276 -2.66 7.79 -8.28
CA ARG A 276 -3.72 7.65 -9.27
C ARG A 276 -3.24 6.85 -10.48
N TRP A 277 -2.14 7.28 -11.08
CA TRP A 277 -1.64 6.76 -12.34
C TRP A 277 -1.09 5.35 -12.22
N MET A 278 -0.28 5.07 -11.21
CA MET A 278 0.35 3.76 -11.01
C MET A 278 -0.47 2.83 -10.10
N SER A 279 -1.19 3.37 -9.12
CA SER A 279 -1.91 2.59 -8.11
C SER A 279 -1.05 1.47 -7.53
N PRO A 280 -0.11 1.77 -6.59
CA PRO A 280 0.75 0.76 -5.96
C PRO A 280 -0.03 -0.42 -5.38
N ILE A 281 -1.25 -0.17 -4.87
CA ILE A 281 -2.27 -1.19 -4.65
C ILE A 281 -3.22 -1.18 -5.86
N GLY A 282 -3.09 -2.21 -6.70
CA GLY A 282 -3.89 -2.32 -7.93
C GLY A 282 -5.31 -2.82 -7.70
N MET A 283 -5.56 -3.56 -6.62
CA MET A 283 -6.87 -4.14 -6.33
C MET A 283 -7.13 -4.36 -4.84
N SER A 284 -8.39 -4.58 -4.50
CA SER A 284 -8.79 -5.06 -3.18
C SER A 284 -9.70 -6.27 -3.31
N PRO A 285 -9.34 -7.44 -2.71
CA PRO A 285 -10.15 -8.64 -2.79
C PRO A 285 -11.33 -8.58 -1.81
N ARG A 286 -12.45 -9.15 -2.21
CA ARG A 286 -13.66 -9.33 -1.40
C ARG A 286 -14.22 -10.74 -1.57
N ARG A 287 -14.90 -11.23 -0.55
CA ARG A 287 -15.79 -12.38 -0.68
C ARG A 287 -17.17 -11.88 -1.12
N ILE A 288 -17.78 -12.55 -2.08
CA ILE A 288 -19.18 -12.29 -2.45
C ILE A 288 -20.07 -12.96 -1.41
N ALA A 289 -20.65 -12.17 -0.52
CA ALA A 289 -21.40 -12.66 0.63
C ALA A 289 -22.90 -12.89 0.32
N ALA A 290 -23.43 -12.20 -0.69
CA ALA A 290 -24.81 -12.31 -1.13
C ALA A 290 -24.92 -12.08 -2.63
N ASP A 291 -25.97 -12.63 -3.24
CA ASP A 291 -26.30 -12.38 -4.64
C ASP A 291 -26.57 -10.90 -4.87
N ALA A 292 -26.14 -10.40 -6.01
CA ALA A 292 -26.32 -9.00 -6.36
C ALA A 292 -26.34 -8.79 -7.87
N ARG A 293 -26.89 -7.64 -8.30
CA ARG A 293 -26.82 -7.18 -9.69
C ARG A 293 -25.95 -5.95 -9.79
N VAL A 294 -24.78 -6.11 -10.42
CA VAL A 294 -23.75 -5.07 -10.54
C VAL A 294 -23.62 -4.68 -12.02
N ALA A 295 -23.86 -3.41 -12.33
CA ALA A 295 -23.78 -2.90 -13.70
C ALA A 295 -24.56 -3.74 -14.74
N GLY A 296 -25.70 -4.31 -14.35
CA GLY A 296 -26.53 -5.16 -15.21
C GLY A 296 -26.14 -6.66 -15.22
N THR A 297 -25.06 -7.04 -14.55
CA THR A 297 -24.56 -8.41 -14.43
C THR A 297 -24.99 -9.04 -13.12
N ASP A 298 -25.50 -10.25 -13.14
CA ASP A 298 -25.91 -10.99 -11.94
C ASP A 298 -24.71 -11.74 -11.36
N ILE A 299 -24.41 -11.48 -10.08
CA ILE A 299 -23.29 -12.06 -9.34
C ILE A 299 -23.84 -12.97 -8.26
N THR A 300 -23.36 -14.21 -8.20
CA THR A 300 -23.78 -15.20 -7.21
C THR A 300 -22.85 -15.22 -6.01
N ALA A 301 -23.41 -15.38 -4.82
CA ALA A 301 -22.68 -15.52 -3.57
C ALA A 301 -21.74 -16.74 -3.57
N GLY A 302 -20.65 -16.66 -2.80
CA GLY A 302 -19.70 -17.75 -2.55
C GLY A 302 -18.32 -17.59 -3.18
N GLY A 303 -18.20 -16.78 -4.23
CA GLY A 303 -16.92 -16.55 -4.93
C GLY A 303 -16.12 -15.36 -4.38
N ARG A 304 -15.06 -15.04 -5.10
CA ARG A 304 -14.21 -13.86 -4.88
C ARG A 304 -14.53 -12.75 -5.88
N ALA A 305 -14.37 -11.50 -5.44
CA ALA A 305 -14.38 -10.35 -6.32
C ALA A 305 -13.10 -9.52 -6.11
N PHE A 306 -12.58 -8.96 -7.19
CA PHE A 306 -11.43 -8.06 -7.19
C PHE A 306 -11.89 -6.67 -7.63
N LEU A 307 -11.84 -5.72 -6.71
CA LEU A 307 -12.10 -4.31 -6.98
C LEU A 307 -10.82 -3.69 -7.54
N MET A 308 -10.75 -3.52 -8.88
CA MET A 308 -9.51 -3.11 -9.57
C MET A 308 -9.32 -1.60 -9.47
N PHE A 309 -8.63 -1.14 -8.41
CA PHE A 309 -8.34 0.28 -8.21
C PHE A 309 -7.48 0.86 -9.33
N SER A 310 -6.53 0.07 -9.84
CA SER A 310 -5.68 0.46 -10.98
C SER A 310 -6.49 0.73 -12.26
N ALA A 311 -7.54 -0.04 -12.52
CA ALA A 311 -8.47 0.23 -13.61
C ALA A 311 -9.35 1.45 -13.35
N ALA A 312 -9.89 1.55 -12.13
CA ALA A 312 -10.76 2.65 -11.72
C ALA A 312 -10.06 4.01 -11.76
N ASN A 313 -8.80 4.05 -11.39
CA ASN A 313 -7.98 5.26 -11.37
C ASN A 313 -7.53 5.70 -12.78
N ARG A 314 -7.73 4.86 -13.79
CA ARG A 314 -7.54 5.16 -15.20
C ARG A 314 -8.86 5.14 -15.98
N ASP A 315 -9.99 5.32 -15.30
CA ASP A 315 -11.30 5.36 -15.96
C ASP A 315 -11.50 6.68 -16.72
N PRO A 316 -11.63 6.65 -18.08
CA PRO A 316 -11.79 7.87 -18.89
C PRO A 316 -13.11 8.60 -18.63
N ALA A 317 -14.09 7.97 -17.98
CA ALA A 317 -15.29 8.65 -17.52
C ALA A 317 -15.03 9.64 -16.37
N HIS A 318 -13.85 9.59 -15.75
CA HIS A 318 -13.46 10.41 -14.60
C HIS A 318 -12.18 11.21 -14.79
N PHE A 319 -11.29 10.76 -15.67
CA PHE A 319 -9.98 11.37 -15.91
C PHE A 319 -9.75 11.49 -17.42
N ASP A 320 -9.59 12.71 -17.90
CA ASP A 320 -9.23 12.97 -19.29
C ASP A 320 -7.80 12.47 -19.52
N ASP A 321 -7.54 11.78 -20.65
CA ASP A 321 -6.24 11.18 -20.98
C ASP A 321 -5.64 10.41 -19.78
N PRO A 322 -6.34 9.37 -19.25
CA PRO A 322 -6.04 8.77 -17.95
C PRO A 322 -4.70 8.04 -17.88
N ASP A 323 -4.15 7.67 -19.04
CA ASP A 323 -2.88 6.95 -19.13
C ASP A 323 -1.67 7.87 -19.12
N ARG A 324 -1.88 9.19 -19.26
CA ARG A 324 -0.82 10.19 -19.15
C ARG A 324 -0.57 10.53 -17.69
N PHE A 325 0.73 10.58 -17.30
CA PHE A 325 1.18 11.17 -16.05
C PHE A 325 1.18 12.69 -16.16
N ASP A 326 0.36 13.38 -15.36
CA ASP A 326 0.22 14.84 -15.39
C ASP A 326 0.01 15.39 -13.97
N VAL A 327 1.05 15.98 -13.40
CA VAL A 327 1.04 16.51 -12.02
C VAL A 327 0.10 17.73 -11.82
N ARG A 328 -0.45 18.29 -12.90
CA ARG A 328 -1.47 19.36 -12.85
C ARG A 328 -2.89 18.82 -12.78
N ARG A 329 -3.08 17.51 -12.96
CA ARG A 329 -4.39 16.86 -12.99
C ARG A 329 -5.17 17.08 -11.68
N ASP A 330 -6.49 17.24 -11.78
CA ASP A 330 -7.38 17.11 -10.63
C ASP A 330 -7.54 15.63 -10.26
N THR A 331 -6.87 15.23 -9.20
CA THR A 331 -6.83 13.84 -8.74
C THR A 331 -7.88 13.50 -7.67
N ARG A 332 -8.72 14.46 -7.23
CA ARG A 332 -9.69 14.28 -6.12
C ARG A 332 -10.64 13.09 -6.30
N LYS A 333 -10.78 12.58 -7.52
CA LYS A 333 -11.68 11.46 -7.84
C LYS A 333 -11.01 10.10 -7.74
N HIS A 334 -9.67 10.01 -7.54
CA HIS A 334 -9.03 8.71 -7.46
C HIS A 334 -9.43 7.93 -6.20
N ILE A 335 -9.33 6.62 -6.27
CA ILE A 335 -9.63 5.68 -5.19
C ILE A 335 -8.44 4.78 -4.86
N ALA A 336 -7.20 5.29 -5.03
CA ALA A 336 -5.98 4.53 -4.75
C ALA A 336 -5.86 4.11 -3.26
N PHE A 337 -6.55 4.80 -2.37
CA PHE A 337 -6.63 4.48 -0.93
C PHE A 337 -7.95 3.79 -0.55
N GLY A 338 -8.74 3.33 -1.52
CA GLY A 338 -10.09 2.85 -1.31
C GLY A 338 -11.13 3.98 -1.22
N ALA A 339 -12.41 3.64 -1.19
CA ALA A 339 -13.55 4.57 -1.14
C ALA A 339 -14.63 4.19 -0.14
N GLY A 340 -14.45 3.08 0.60
CA GLY A 340 -15.45 2.51 1.52
C GLY A 340 -15.00 2.53 2.99
N PRO A 341 -15.63 1.70 3.82
CA PRO A 341 -15.29 1.57 5.24
C PRO A 341 -13.82 1.20 5.48
N HIS A 342 -13.22 0.47 4.55
CA HIS A 342 -11.81 0.06 4.55
C HIS A 342 -10.85 1.07 3.90
N PHE A 343 -11.25 2.34 3.78
CA PHE A 343 -10.32 3.40 3.34
C PHE A 343 -9.00 3.32 4.13
N CYS A 344 -7.86 3.44 3.44
CA CYS A 344 -6.53 3.21 4.01
C CYS A 344 -6.30 3.94 5.34
N ALA A 345 -5.93 3.17 6.38
CA ALA A 345 -5.65 3.73 7.71
C ALA A 345 -4.41 4.62 7.71
N GLY A 346 -3.41 4.22 6.91
CA GLY A 346 -2.11 4.88 6.80
C GLY A 346 -2.06 6.05 5.81
N ALA A 347 -3.17 6.43 5.17
CA ALA A 347 -3.17 7.42 4.08
C ALA A 347 -2.50 8.75 4.45
N PHE A 348 -2.67 9.25 5.68
CA PHE A 348 -2.03 10.48 6.14
C PHE A 348 -0.54 10.29 6.39
N ALA A 349 -0.14 9.14 6.94
CA ALA A 349 1.27 8.82 7.14
C ALA A 349 2.00 8.64 5.80
N ALA A 350 1.39 7.97 4.83
CA ALA A 350 1.93 7.82 3.49
C ALA A 350 2.13 9.16 2.78
N ARG A 351 1.14 10.08 2.86
CA ARG A 351 1.25 11.43 2.32
C ARG A 351 2.40 12.21 2.95
N ALA A 352 2.50 12.17 4.27
CA ALA A 352 3.58 12.84 4.98
C ALA A 352 4.95 12.23 4.63
N LEU A 353 5.05 10.90 4.56
CA LEU A 353 6.30 10.22 4.23
C LEU A 353 6.75 10.52 2.80
N VAL A 354 5.85 10.40 1.83
CA VAL A 354 6.21 10.51 0.41
C VAL A 354 6.24 11.96 -0.04
N ALA A 355 5.15 12.71 0.13
CA ALA A 355 5.01 14.06 -0.38
C ALA A 355 5.72 15.13 0.47
N ASP A 356 5.67 15.02 1.80
CA ASP A 356 6.27 16.05 2.67
C ASP A 356 7.75 15.79 2.97
N VAL A 357 8.24 14.55 2.74
CA VAL A 357 9.59 14.14 3.14
C VAL A 357 10.38 13.54 1.97
N ALA A 358 9.99 12.37 1.48
CA ALA A 358 10.83 11.60 0.56
C ALA A 358 11.14 12.34 -0.74
N LEU A 359 10.11 12.82 -1.44
CA LEU A 359 10.29 13.49 -2.74
C LEU A 359 11.04 14.82 -2.61
N PRO A 360 10.62 15.79 -1.79
CA PRO A 360 11.35 17.06 -1.72
C PRO A 360 12.79 16.87 -1.26
N MET A 361 13.06 16.01 -0.29
CA MET A 361 14.40 15.89 0.28
C MET A 361 15.41 15.22 -0.66
N ILE A 362 15.00 14.23 -1.46
CA ILE A 362 15.94 13.60 -2.41
C ILE A 362 16.32 14.55 -3.54
N PHE A 363 15.37 15.30 -4.11
CA PHE A 363 15.65 16.25 -5.19
C PHE A 363 16.42 17.47 -4.70
N ASP A 364 16.19 17.91 -3.45
CA ASP A 364 17.00 18.98 -2.83
C ASP A 364 18.45 18.51 -2.58
N ARG A 365 18.61 17.26 -2.08
CA ARG A 365 19.94 16.74 -1.71
C ARG A 365 20.76 16.27 -2.89
N LEU A 366 20.12 15.79 -3.95
CA LEU A 366 20.74 15.22 -5.16
C LEU A 366 20.22 15.97 -6.41
N PRO A 367 20.60 17.26 -6.60
CA PRO A 367 20.00 18.10 -7.66
C PRO A 367 20.32 17.64 -9.09
N ALA A 368 21.38 16.82 -9.26
CA ALA A 368 21.76 16.22 -10.56
C ALA A 368 21.24 14.78 -10.73
N LEU A 369 20.26 14.38 -9.91
CA LEU A 369 19.70 13.04 -9.94
C LEU A 369 19.10 12.72 -11.31
N ARG A 370 19.48 11.59 -11.88
CA ARG A 370 18.97 11.04 -13.13
C ARG A 370 18.96 9.51 -13.09
N LEU A 371 18.14 8.90 -13.92
CA LEU A 371 18.18 7.44 -14.12
C LEU A 371 19.53 7.05 -14.74
N ASP A 372 20.04 5.89 -14.32
CA ASP A 372 21.21 5.30 -14.94
C ASP A 372 20.83 4.77 -16.35
N PRO A 373 21.44 5.26 -17.43
CA PRO A 373 21.08 4.87 -18.79
C PRO A 373 21.42 3.39 -19.11
N ASP A 374 22.31 2.78 -18.34
CA ASP A 374 22.74 1.39 -18.55
C ASP A 374 21.78 0.38 -17.87
N HIS A 375 20.80 0.87 -17.12
CA HIS A 375 19.85 0.05 -16.37
C HIS A 375 18.40 0.43 -16.65
N THR A 376 17.64 -0.47 -17.26
CA THR A 376 16.19 -0.29 -17.46
C THR A 376 15.43 -0.52 -16.16
N VAL A 377 14.58 0.42 -15.79
CA VAL A 377 13.67 0.24 -14.63
C VAL A 377 12.53 -0.68 -15.04
N VAL A 378 12.36 -1.78 -14.31
CA VAL A 378 11.34 -2.80 -14.56
C VAL A 378 10.28 -2.73 -13.47
N PHE A 379 9.03 -2.53 -13.86
CA PHE A 379 7.87 -2.64 -12.98
C PHE A 379 7.27 -4.03 -13.06
N ARG A 380 6.75 -4.53 -11.93
CA ARG A 380 6.07 -5.82 -11.86
C ARG A 380 4.86 -5.76 -10.94
N GLY A 381 3.97 -6.73 -11.16
CA GLY A 381 2.80 -6.96 -10.32
C GLY A 381 1.56 -6.19 -10.79
N TRP A 382 0.40 -6.76 -10.48
CA TRP A 382 -0.90 -6.17 -10.76
C TRP A 382 -1.71 -5.89 -9.48
N ALA A 383 -1.47 -6.67 -8.42
CA ALA A 383 -2.08 -6.46 -7.09
C ALA A 383 -1.26 -5.47 -6.25
N PHE A 384 0.04 -5.69 -6.20
CA PHE A 384 1.06 -4.78 -5.68
C PHE A 384 1.97 -4.43 -6.84
N ARG A 385 2.12 -3.14 -7.16
CA ARG A 385 2.88 -2.70 -8.33
C ARG A 385 3.90 -1.63 -7.98
N GLY A 386 5.16 -1.92 -8.25
CA GLY A 386 6.27 -1.01 -8.08
C GLY A 386 7.48 -1.38 -8.90
N PRO A 387 8.51 -0.52 -8.93
CA PRO A 387 9.77 -0.85 -9.58
C PRO A 387 10.53 -1.90 -8.75
N VAL A 388 11.08 -2.90 -9.42
CA VAL A 388 11.88 -3.96 -8.77
C VAL A 388 13.26 -3.44 -8.37
N THR A 389 13.87 -2.67 -9.28
CA THR A 389 15.15 -1.97 -9.08
C THR A 389 15.08 -0.62 -9.78
N MET A 390 15.79 0.37 -9.27
CA MET A 390 15.89 1.69 -9.88
C MET A 390 17.30 2.25 -9.67
N HIS A 391 18.22 1.91 -10.58
CA HIS A 391 19.55 2.47 -10.57
C HIS A 391 19.50 3.94 -11.03
N ALA A 392 20.13 4.79 -10.25
CA ALA A 392 20.20 6.22 -10.50
C ALA A 392 21.60 6.76 -10.17
N CYS A 393 21.96 7.87 -10.79
CA CYS A 393 23.24 8.54 -10.59
C CYS A 393 23.05 10.06 -10.49
N TRP A 394 24.03 10.75 -9.87
CA TRP A 394 23.94 12.18 -9.55
C TRP A 394 25.33 12.83 -9.55
N HIS A 395 25.88 13.06 -10.75
CA HIS A 395 27.09 13.89 -10.97
C HIS A 395 27.10 14.47 -12.38
#